data_098664484a5709fc673d2dc65d4b81ac
#
_entry.id   098664484a5709fc673d2dc65d4b81ac
#
_cell.length_a   1.000
_cell.length_b   1.000
_cell.length_c   1.000
_cell.angle_alpha   90.00
_cell.angle_beta   90.00
_cell.angle_gamma   90.00
#
_symmetry.space_group_name_H-M   'P 1'
#
loop_
_entity.id
_entity.type
_entity.pdbx_description
1 polymer ?
#
loop_
_entity_poly.entity_id
_entity_poly.type
_entity_poly.pdbx_seq_one_letter_code
_entity_poly.pdbx_strand_id
1 'polypeptide(L)'
;AQGSLLDIDHGTYPYVTSSNTTSGGMCTGSGIPPTMIDRVVGVAKAYTTRVGEGPMPSEDTVVGDLLHGMGREYGATTGRERRCGWFDAVTVRQAVMVNGITDLAVTNFDGLDTLPEVKVCVAYRVGSKRFDLQPTDFDVLARCKPVYETFPGWQKSTDKIRKWKDLPLNARRYGQALAKLTGTRLRFASVGPARSQTITL
;
A
#
# COMPACT_ATOMS: atom_id res chain seq x y z
N ALA A 1 4.36 8.43 -11.11
CA ALA A 1 3.33 7.50 -11.57
C ALA A 1 2.19 7.45 -10.57
N GLN A 2 0.98 7.42 -11.05
CA GLN A 2 -0.22 7.24 -10.25
C GLN A 2 -0.40 5.74 -9.92
N GLY A 3 -1.00 5.45 -8.77
CA GLY A 3 -1.26 4.08 -8.37
C GLY A 3 -2.54 3.48 -8.99
N SER A 4 -2.71 2.17 -8.88
CA SER A 4 -3.83 1.42 -9.48
C SER A 4 -5.21 1.94 -9.08
N LEU A 5 -5.37 2.50 -7.88
CA LEU A 5 -6.66 3.08 -7.44
C LEU A 5 -7.00 4.41 -8.12
N LEU A 6 -6.07 4.99 -8.88
CA LEU A 6 -6.28 6.21 -9.67
C LEU A 6 -6.47 5.90 -11.16
N ASP A 7 -6.49 4.62 -11.56
CA ASP A 7 -6.74 4.20 -12.94
C ASP A 7 -8.12 4.67 -13.40
N ILE A 8 -8.22 5.18 -14.64
CA ILE A 8 -9.46 5.75 -15.17
C ILE A 8 -10.60 4.72 -15.25
N ASP A 9 -10.28 3.45 -15.52
CA ASP A 9 -11.26 2.38 -15.69
C ASP A 9 -11.47 1.54 -14.43
N HIS A 10 -10.39 1.33 -13.65
CA HIS A 10 -10.37 0.42 -12.50
C HIS A 10 -10.21 1.10 -11.14
N GLY A 11 -10.05 2.42 -11.14
CA GLY A 11 -9.86 3.23 -9.93
C GLY A 11 -11.16 3.62 -9.23
N THR A 12 -11.01 4.46 -8.22
CA THR A 12 -12.12 4.97 -7.41
C THR A 12 -12.79 6.19 -8.08
N TYR A 13 -13.42 5.97 -9.22
CA TYR A 13 -14.12 7.04 -9.95
C TYR A 13 -15.14 7.76 -9.03
N PRO A 14 -15.28 9.11 -9.08
CA PRO A 14 -14.64 10.03 -10.04
C PRO A 14 -13.22 10.52 -9.63
N TYR A 15 -12.67 10.04 -8.51
CA TYR A 15 -11.37 10.48 -7.99
C TYR A 15 -10.22 9.66 -8.61
N VAL A 16 -10.02 9.83 -9.91
CA VAL A 16 -9.06 9.10 -10.75
C VAL A 16 -8.20 10.06 -11.58
N THR A 17 -7.13 9.55 -12.18
CA THR A 17 -6.38 10.28 -13.21
C THR A 17 -6.98 10.00 -14.58
N SER A 18 -6.68 10.85 -15.57
CA SER A 18 -7.14 10.69 -16.96
C SER A 18 -6.31 9.69 -17.77
N SER A 19 -5.74 8.68 -17.12
CA SER A 19 -4.88 7.68 -17.74
C SER A 19 -5.05 6.31 -17.14
N ASN A 20 -4.70 5.26 -17.89
CA ASN A 20 -4.60 3.91 -17.37
C ASN A 20 -3.28 3.74 -16.61
N THR A 21 -3.36 3.31 -15.35
CA THR A 21 -2.22 3.15 -14.45
C THR A 21 -1.94 1.68 -14.13
N THR A 22 -2.64 0.78 -14.79
CA THR A 22 -2.51 -0.67 -14.64
C THR A 22 -1.43 -1.26 -15.55
N SER A 23 -1.03 -2.51 -15.29
CA SER A 23 -0.11 -3.26 -16.15
C SER A 23 -0.63 -3.41 -17.58
N GLY A 24 -1.96 -3.58 -17.75
CA GLY A 24 -2.60 -3.58 -19.08
C GLY A 24 -2.47 -2.24 -19.79
N GLY A 25 -2.67 -1.13 -19.07
CA GLY A 25 -2.46 0.21 -19.61
C GLY A 25 -1.01 0.48 -20.02
N MET A 26 -0.04 -0.10 -19.30
CA MET A 26 1.37 -0.02 -19.68
C MET A 26 1.63 -0.73 -21.02
N CYS A 27 1.04 -1.90 -21.25
CA CYS A 27 1.16 -2.60 -22.53
C CYS A 27 0.62 -1.72 -23.69
N THR A 28 -0.57 -1.15 -23.52
CA THR A 28 -1.18 -0.27 -24.51
C THR A 28 -0.31 0.97 -24.79
N GLY A 29 0.16 1.65 -23.73
CA GLY A 29 0.94 2.89 -23.84
C GLY A 29 2.36 2.70 -24.38
N SER A 30 2.98 1.54 -24.17
CA SER A 30 4.35 1.23 -24.63
C SER A 30 4.40 0.47 -25.96
N GLY A 31 3.27 -0.12 -26.42
CA GLY A 31 3.24 -1.01 -27.58
C GLY A 31 3.85 -2.40 -27.32
N ILE A 32 4.13 -2.74 -26.05
CA ILE A 32 4.64 -4.08 -25.67
C ILE A 32 3.47 -5.05 -25.62
N PRO A 33 3.52 -6.21 -26.33
CA PRO A 33 2.46 -7.21 -26.23
C PRO A 33 2.34 -7.76 -24.78
N PRO A 34 1.13 -7.99 -24.26
CA PRO A 34 0.94 -8.56 -22.93
C PRO A 34 1.68 -9.89 -22.70
N THR A 35 1.84 -10.68 -23.75
CA THR A 35 2.56 -11.98 -23.73
C THR A 35 4.07 -11.85 -23.50
N MET A 36 4.63 -10.64 -23.57
CA MET A 36 6.04 -10.37 -23.26
C MET A 36 6.24 -9.91 -21.81
N ILE A 37 5.20 -9.87 -21.01
CA ILE A 37 5.28 -9.51 -19.59
C ILE A 37 5.41 -10.78 -18.77
N ASP A 38 6.61 -11.08 -18.29
CA ASP A 38 6.88 -12.27 -17.48
C ASP A 38 6.43 -12.10 -16.03
N ARG A 39 6.48 -10.86 -15.52
CA ARG A 39 6.22 -10.59 -14.10
C ARG A 39 5.75 -9.16 -13.86
N VAL A 40 4.79 -9.02 -12.95
CA VAL A 40 4.35 -7.72 -12.41
C VAL A 40 4.71 -7.66 -10.93
N VAL A 41 5.51 -6.67 -10.56
CA VAL A 41 5.87 -6.38 -9.17
C VAL A 41 5.04 -5.20 -8.67
N GLY A 42 4.22 -5.44 -7.66
CA GLY A 42 3.47 -4.37 -6.99
C GLY A 42 4.35 -3.64 -5.99
N VAL A 43 4.33 -2.31 -6.02
CA VAL A 43 5.00 -1.48 -5.02
C VAL A 43 3.96 -0.89 -4.09
N ALA A 44 4.06 -1.20 -2.81
CA ALA A 44 3.21 -0.65 -1.76
C ALA A 44 4.08 -0.12 -0.61
N LYS A 45 3.60 0.90 0.08
CA LYS A 45 4.22 1.30 1.35
C LYS A 45 3.80 0.34 2.47
N ALA A 46 4.52 0.33 3.57
CA ALA A 46 4.13 -0.40 4.79
C ALA A 46 2.85 0.18 5.46
N TYR A 47 2.29 1.23 4.91
CA TYR A 47 1.05 1.92 5.27
C TYR A 47 0.39 2.46 4.01
N THR A 48 -0.79 3.05 4.10
CA THR A 48 -1.51 3.60 2.93
C THR A 48 -1.42 5.11 2.91
N THR A 49 -1.26 5.69 1.72
CA THR A 49 -1.35 7.14 1.52
C THR A 49 -2.20 7.49 0.32
N ARG A 50 -2.89 8.64 0.40
CA ARG A 50 -3.65 9.17 -0.72
C ARG A 50 -3.42 10.67 -0.86
N VAL A 51 -3.29 11.13 -2.08
CA VAL A 51 -3.31 12.56 -2.42
C VAL A 51 -4.70 12.92 -2.93
N GLY A 52 -5.23 14.03 -2.44
CA GLY A 52 -6.54 14.52 -2.84
C GLY A 52 -7.71 13.80 -2.17
N GLU A 53 -8.89 14.02 -2.72
CA GLU A 53 -10.16 13.53 -2.21
C GLU A 53 -10.42 12.07 -2.61
N GLY A 54 -11.60 11.58 -2.21
CA GLY A 54 -12.08 10.23 -2.48
C GLY A 54 -11.99 9.32 -1.26
N PRO A 55 -12.62 8.15 -1.34
CA PRO A 55 -12.73 7.23 -0.20
C PRO A 55 -11.38 6.64 0.18
N MET A 56 -11.13 6.57 1.47
CA MET A 56 -9.96 5.94 2.08
C MET A 56 -10.38 5.32 3.42
N PRO A 57 -11.05 4.15 3.40
CA PRO A 57 -11.61 3.56 4.63
C PRO A 57 -10.59 3.30 5.73
N SER A 58 -9.34 3.02 5.37
CA SER A 58 -8.22 2.79 6.30
C SER A 58 -7.51 4.06 6.76
N GLU A 59 -8.04 5.26 6.43
CA GLU A 59 -7.47 6.54 6.90
C GLU A 59 -7.45 6.60 8.43
N ASP A 60 -6.33 7.09 8.97
CA ASP A 60 -6.12 7.14 10.42
C ASP A 60 -5.24 8.35 10.77
N THR A 61 -5.76 9.24 11.61
CA THR A 61 -5.10 10.49 12.00
C THR A 61 -3.82 10.22 12.80
N VAL A 62 -3.80 9.18 13.64
CA VAL A 62 -2.62 8.82 14.44
C VAL A 62 -1.43 8.47 13.55
N VAL A 63 -1.69 7.70 12.48
CA VAL A 63 -0.66 7.39 11.47
C VAL A 63 -0.26 8.64 10.69
N GLY A 64 -1.23 9.48 10.35
CA GLY A 64 -0.99 10.75 9.66
C GLY A 64 -0.08 11.68 10.47
N ASP A 65 -0.45 11.96 11.71
CA ASP A 65 0.29 12.84 12.61
C ASP A 65 1.72 12.33 12.85
N LEU A 66 1.89 11.02 13.03
CA LEU A 66 3.20 10.41 13.17
C LEU A 66 4.08 10.67 11.94
N LEU A 67 3.57 10.39 10.74
CA LEU A 67 4.34 10.51 9.50
C LEU A 67 4.63 11.96 9.14
N HIS A 68 3.68 12.86 9.34
CA HIS A 68 3.86 14.30 9.14
C HIS A 68 4.84 14.88 10.16
N GLY A 69 4.77 14.47 11.42
CA GLY A 69 5.75 14.85 12.45
C GLY A 69 7.19 14.42 12.15
N MET A 70 7.36 13.37 11.35
CA MET A 70 8.68 12.96 10.81
C MET A 70 9.09 13.73 9.55
N GLY A 71 8.31 14.71 9.08
CA GLY A 71 8.54 15.41 7.81
C GLY A 71 8.28 14.54 6.57
N ARG A 72 7.50 13.47 6.70
CA ARG A 72 7.16 12.54 5.62
C ARG A 72 5.78 12.80 5.06
N GLU A 73 5.51 12.20 3.92
CA GLU A 73 4.20 12.18 3.25
C GLU A 73 3.68 13.56 2.87
N TYR A 74 4.59 14.37 2.36
CA TYR A 74 4.28 15.60 1.64
C TYR A 74 4.47 15.43 0.13
N GLY A 75 3.71 16.16 -0.68
CA GLY A 75 3.87 16.18 -2.13
C GLY A 75 5.21 16.81 -2.51
N ALA A 76 6.03 16.09 -3.30
CA ALA A 76 7.37 16.57 -3.66
C ALA A 76 7.36 17.94 -4.39
N THR A 77 6.31 18.20 -5.16
CA THR A 77 6.20 19.44 -5.95
C THR A 77 5.40 20.53 -5.25
N THR A 78 4.29 20.15 -4.59
CA THR A 78 3.33 21.11 -4.04
C THR A 78 3.46 21.29 -2.53
N GLY A 79 4.25 20.45 -1.84
CA GLY A 79 4.32 20.42 -0.38
C GLY A 79 3.01 20.02 0.32
N ARG A 80 1.96 19.66 -0.43
CA ARG A 80 0.65 19.31 0.13
C ARG A 80 0.76 18.00 0.93
N GLU A 81 0.17 17.99 2.11
CA GLU A 81 0.05 16.79 2.94
C GLU A 81 -0.71 15.69 2.21
N ARG A 82 -0.25 14.45 2.40
CA ARG A 82 -0.95 13.26 1.95
C ARG A 82 -1.77 12.71 3.11
N ARG A 83 -3.00 12.36 2.86
CA ARG A 83 -3.82 11.59 3.80
C ARG A 83 -3.14 10.25 4.03
N CYS A 84 -3.06 9.82 5.29
CA CYS A 84 -2.36 8.60 5.68
C CYS A 84 -3.28 7.67 6.45
N GLY A 85 -2.96 6.39 6.44
CA GLY A 85 -3.69 5.39 7.20
C GLY A 85 -2.93 4.06 7.24
N TRP A 86 -3.48 3.09 7.95
CA TRP A 86 -2.90 1.77 8.06
C TRP A 86 -2.85 1.06 6.70
N PHE A 87 -1.95 0.09 6.56
CA PHE A 87 -1.88 -0.72 5.34
C PHE A 87 -3.24 -1.33 5.03
N ASP A 88 -3.70 -1.14 3.80
CA ASP A 88 -5.01 -1.58 3.34
C ASP A 88 -4.90 -2.79 2.42
N ALA A 89 -5.04 -3.99 3.01
CA ALA A 89 -4.97 -5.23 2.24
C ALA A 89 -6.15 -5.40 1.29
N VAL A 90 -7.29 -4.71 1.52
CA VAL A 90 -8.46 -4.77 0.60
C VAL A 90 -8.11 -4.08 -0.71
N THR A 91 -7.58 -2.85 -0.64
CA THR A 91 -7.19 -2.10 -1.83
C THR A 91 -6.00 -2.75 -2.55
N VAL A 92 -5.04 -3.30 -1.78
CA VAL A 92 -3.90 -4.00 -2.40
C VAL A 92 -4.35 -5.29 -3.09
N ARG A 93 -5.28 -6.06 -2.53
CA ARG A 93 -5.87 -7.23 -3.22
C ARG A 93 -6.55 -6.84 -4.53
N GLN A 94 -7.29 -5.72 -4.54
CA GLN A 94 -7.86 -5.18 -5.78
C GLN A 94 -6.77 -4.86 -6.80
N ALA A 95 -5.70 -4.17 -6.38
CA ALA A 95 -4.57 -3.87 -7.25
C ALA A 95 -3.86 -5.14 -7.76
N VAL A 96 -3.69 -6.15 -6.90
CA VAL A 96 -3.12 -7.46 -7.25
C VAL A 96 -3.94 -8.13 -8.36
N MET A 97 -5.26 -8.16 -8.19
CA MET A 97 -6.18 -8.79 -9.14
C MET A 97 -6.15 -8.09 -10.51
N VAL A 98 -6.26 -6.76 -10.53
CA VAL A 98 -6.35 -5.97 -11.77
C VAL A 98 -5.02 -5.97 -12.54
N ASN A 99 -3.88 -6.07 -11.84
CA ASN A 99 -2.56 -5.99 -12.47
C ASN A 99 -1.87 -7.35 -12.66
N GLY A 100 -2.41 -8.44 -12.13
CA GLY A 100 -1.72 -9.73 -12.13
C GLY A 100 -0.42 -9.72 -11.31
N ILE A 101 -0.39 -8.99 -10.18
CA ILE A 101 0.80 -8.87 -9.32
C ILE A 101 1.10 -10.20 -8.66
N THR A 102 2.33 -10.70 -8.82
CA THR A 102 2.81 -11.94 -8.18
C THR A 102 3.75 -11.67 -7.01
N ASP A 103 4.47 -10.58 -7.08
CA ASP A 103 5.51 -10.21 -6.11
C ASP A 103 5.23 -8.80 -5.57
N LEU A 104 5.50 -8.59 -4.27
CA LEU A 104 5.32 -7.32 -3.60
C LEU A 104 6.67 -6.73 -3.17
N ALA A 105 6.85 -5.45 -3.46
CA ALA A 105 7.88 -4.61 -2.89
C ALA A 105 7.22 -3.71 -1.85
N VAL A 106 7.51 -3.92 -0.57
CA VAL A 106 6.99 -3.09 0.52
C VAL A 106 8.04 -2.06 0.91
N THR A 107 7.68 -0.79 0.81
CA THR A 107 8.58 0.35 1.10
C THR A 107 8.21 1.02 2.42
N ASN A 108 9.08 1.90 2.91
CA ASN A 108 8.83 2.76 4.07
C ASN A 108 8.58 2.01 5.39
N PHE A 109 9.22 0.86 5.62
CA PHE A 109 9.17 0.18 6.92
C PHE A 109 9.62 1.09 8.06
N ASP A 110 10.66 1.87 7.82
CA ASP A 110 11.24 2.84 8.76
C ASP A 110 10.26 3.94 9.22
N GLY A 111 9.18 4.16 8.49
CA GLY A 111 8.08 5.04 8.91
C GLY A 111 7.27 4.52 10.10
N LEU A 112 7.38 3.23 10.42
CA LEU A 112 6.63 2.59 11.50
C LEU A 112 7.52 2.17 12.68
N ASP A 113 8.81 2.51 12.66
CA ASP A 113 9.83 2.03 13.60
C ASP A 113 9.54 2.32 15.08
N THR A 114 8.82 3.39 15.38
CA THR A 114 8.55 3.85 16.75
C THR A 114 7.26 3.27 17.34
N LEU A 115 6.42 2.66 16.53
CA LEU A 115 5.09 2.21 16.95
C LEU A 115 5.15 0.96 17.83
N PRO A 116 4.37 0.90 18.92
CA PRO A 116 4.25 -0.29 19.75
C PRO A 116 3.38 -1.38 19.09
N GLU A 117 2.47 -0.95 18.21
CA GLU A 117 1.61 -1.83 17.41
C GLU A 117 1.41 -1.24 16.00
N VAL A 118 1.16 -2.10 15.04
CA VAL A 118 0.82 -1.76 13.66
C VAL A 118 -0.44 -2.51 13.24
N LYS A 119 -1.30 -1.88 12.44
CA LYS A 119 -2.57 -2.47 12.02
C LYS A 119 -2.59 -2.70 10.50
N VAL A 120 -3.37 -3.69 10.10
CA VAL A 120 -3.67 -3.97 8.69
C VAL A 120 -5.18 -4.00 8.53
N CYS A 121 -5.71 -3.20 7.63
CA CYS A 121 -7.10 -3.30 7.23
C CYS A 121 -7.28 -4.56 6.36
N VAL A 122 -7.93 -5.58 6.92
CA VAL A 122 -8.10 -6.88 6.28
C VAL A 122 -9.43 -7.06 5.57
N ALA A 123 -10.42 -6.24 5.90
CA ALA A 123 -11.73 -6.21 5.26
C ALA A 123 -12.40 -4.85 5.48
N TYR A 124 -13.47 -4.59 4.74
CA TYR A 124 -14.39 -3.50 5.01
C TYR A 124 -15.72 -4.03 5.53
N ARG A 125 -16.48 -3.16 6.21
CA ARG A 125 -17.82 -3.45 6.70
C ARG A 125 -18.77 -2.28 6.48
N VAL A 126 -19.99 -2.59 6.01
CA VAL A 126 -21.13 -1.65 5.98
C VAL A 126 -22.32 -2.38 6.61
N GLY A 127 -22.74 -1.93 7.79
CA GLY A 127 -23.72 -2.67 8.60
C GLY A 127 -23.23 -4.07 8.94
N SER A 128 -24.00 -5.10 8.62
CA SER A 128 -23.64 -6.50 8.80
C SER A 128 -22.82 -7.09 7.64
N LYS A 129 -22.78 -6.40 6.49
CA LYS A 129 -22.10 -6.91 5.30
C LYS A 129 -20.59 -6.69 5.37
N ARG A 130 -19.82 -7.74 5.15
CA ARG A 130 -18.35 -7.74 5.06
C ARG A 130 -17.92 -7.78 3.60
N PHE A 131 -16.84 -7.06 3.29
CA PHE A 131 -16.22 -7.02 1.96
C PHE A 131 -14.72 -7.33 2.10
N ASP A 132 -14.26 -8.39 1.45
CA ASP A 132 -12.84 -8.75 1.38
C ASP A 132 -12.14 -8.16 0.15
N LEU A 133 -12.91 -7.68 -0.82
CA LEU A 133 -12.48 -6.86 -1.96
C LEU A 133 -13.20 -5.51 -1.91
N GLN A 134 -12.62 -4.53 -2.58
CA GLN A 134 -13.18 -3.18 -2.64
C GLN A 134 -14.56 -3.21 -3.35
N PRO A 135 -15.61 -2.64 -2.73
CA PRO A 135 -16.89 -2.45 -3.42
C PRO A 135 -16.71 -1.59 -4.67
N THR A 136 -17.36 -1.97 -5.77
CA THR A 136 -17.38 -1.19 -7.02
C THR A 136 -18.31 0.01 -6.96
N ASP A 137 -19.34 -0.07 -6.13
CA ASP A 137 -20.26 1.04 -5.86
C ASP A 137 -19.58 2.07 -4.95
N PHE A 138 -19.50 3.31 -5.46
CA PHE A 138 -18.84 4.41 -4.75
C PHE A 138 -19.54 4.77 -3.43
N ASP A 139 -20.88 4.79 -3.41
CA ASP A 139 -21.64 5.15 -2.20
C ASP A 139 -21.50 4.08 -1.11
N VAL A 140 -21.36 2.82 -1.52
CA VAL A 140 -21.03 1.72 -0.60
C VAL A 140 -19.61 1.90 -0.07
N LEU A 141 -18.65 2.15 -0.95
CA LEU A 141 -17.25 2.33 -0.56
C LEU A 141 -17.05 3.51 0.39
N ALA A 142 -17.72 4.62 0.15
CA ALA A 142 -17.66 5.82 1.00
C ALA A 142 -18.17 5.58 2.43
N ARG A 143 -19.07 4.59 2.61
CA ARG A 143 -19.61 4.20 3.92
C ARG A 143 -18.85 3.06 4.59
N CYS A 144 -17.86 2.50 3.91
CA CYS A 144 -17.06 1.40 4.45
C CYS A 144 -16.30 1.80 5.70
N LYS A 145 -16.38 0.93 6.71
CA LYS A 145 -15.53 1.00 7.90
C LYS A 145 -14.48 -0.09 7.83
N PRO A 146 -13.21 0.20 8.20
CA PRO A 146 -12.15 -0.80 8.17
C PRO A 146 -12.32 -1.84 9.28
N VAL A 147 -11.93 -3.07 8.97
CA VAL A 147 -11.76 -4.16 9.94
C VAL A 147 -10.26 -4.42 10.03
N TYR A 148 -9.70 -4.23 11.22
CA TYR A 148 -8.26 -4.33 11.44
C TYR A 148 -7.84 -5.66 12.06
N GLU A 149 -6.67 -6.13 11.64
CA GLU A 149 -5.83 -7.08 12.35
C GLU A 149 -4.63 -6.32 12.91
N THR A 150 -4.32 -6.53 14.20
CA THR A 150 -3.24 -5.83 14.91
C THR A 150 -2.03 -6.73 15.06
N PHE A 151 -0.85 -6.19 14.79
CA PHE A 151 0.44 -6.85 14.92
C PHE A 151 1.31 -6.08 15.91
N PRO A 152 2.17 -6.76 16.70
CA PRO A 152 3.15 -6.09 17.52
C PRO A 152 4.11 -5.25 16.67
N GLY A 153 4.33 -4.01 17.06
CA GLY A 153 5.35 -3.17 16.48
C GLY A 153 6.76 -3.61 16.88
N TRP A 154 7.77 -2.95 16.35
CA TRP A 154 9.15 -3.37 16.61
C TRP A 154 9.97 -2.36 17.41
N GLN A 155 9.55 -1.14 17.52
CA GLN A 155 10.16 -0.06 18.33
C GLN A 155 11.69 -0.01 18.25
N LYS A 156 12.24 -0.20 17.07
CA LYS A 156 13.66 -0.21 16.75
C LYS A 156 13.89 0.40 15.38
N SER A 157 14.91 1.26 15.27
CA SER A 157 15.29 1.81 13.96
C SER A 157 15.74 0.71 13.00
N THR A 158 15.21 0.78 11.78
CA THR A 158 15.55 -0.14 10.69
C THR A 158 16.42 0.50 9.61
N ASP A 159 16.67 1.80 9.64
CA ASP A 159 17.35 2.60 8.62
C ASP A 159 18.73 2.09 8.18
N LYS A 160 19.49 1.48 9.13
CA LYS A 160 20.83 0.92 8.89
C LYS A 160 20.85 -0.55 8.50
N ILE A 161 19.69 -1.21 8.49
CA ILE A 161 19.61 -2.64 8.18
C ILE A 161 19.64 -2.84 6.66
N ARG A 162 20.39 -3.87 6.22
CA ARG A 162 20.58 -4.17 4.78
C ARG A 162 20.28 -5.61 4.41
N LYS A 163 19.97 -6.47 5.39
CA LYS A 163 19.62 -7.88 5.17
C LYS A 163 18.30 -8.20 5.87
N TRP A 164 17.44 -8.94 5.21
CA TRP A 164 16.13 -9.30 5.75
C TRP A 164 16.21 -9.99 7.12
N LYS A 165 17.16 -10.89 7.30
CA LYS A 165 17.34 -11.64 8.55
C LYS A 165 17.68 -10.75 9.76
N ASP A 166 18.28 -9.59 9.50
CA ASP A 166 18.74 -8.65 10.54
C ASP A 166 17.61 -7.68 10.98
N LEU A 167 16.50 -7.62 10.24
CA LEU A 167 15.31 -6.86 10.65
C LEU A 167 14.74 -7.43 11.94
N PRO A 168 14.17 -6.57 12.81
CA PRO A 168 13.42 -7.01 13.99
C PRO A 168 12.38 -8.08 13.62
N LEU A 169 12.22 -9.06 14.49
CA LEU A 169 11.33 -10.20 14.25
C LEU A 169 9.90 -9.73 13.88
N ASN A 170 9.38 -8.73 14.60
CA ASN A 170 8.04 -8.21 14.35
C ASN A 170 7.94 -7.50 12.99
N ALA A 171 8.98 -6.75 12.56
CA ALA A 171 9.01 -6.14 11.23
C ALA A 171 8.98 -7.22 10.12
N ARG A 172 9.73 -8.31 10.31
CA ARG A 172 9.70 -9.45 9.37
C ARG A 172 8.33 -10.13 9.34
N ARG A 173 7.73 -10.38 10.52
CA ARG A 173 6.39 -10.96 10.63
C ARG A 173 5.34 -10.09 9.96
N TYR A 174 5.42 -8.78 10.18
CA TYR A 174 4.54 -7.81 9.53
C TYR A 174 4.67 -7.87 8.00
N GLY A 175 5.87 -7.75 7.44
CA GLY A 175 6.08 -7.83 6.00
C GLY A 175 5.59 -9.15 5.38
N GLN A 176 5.82 -10.28 6.06
CA GLN A 176 5.30 -11.58 5.62
C GLN A 176 3.76 -11.64 5.68
N ALA A 177 3.17 -11.04 6.72
CA ALA A 177 1.71 -10.96 6.84
C ALA A 177 1.09 -10.13 5.71
N LEU A 178 1.70 -8.99 5.33
CA LEU A 178 1.23 -8.17 4.21
C LEU A 178 1.17 -8.98 2.91
N ALA A 179 2.24 -9.72 2.60
CA ALA A 179 2.28 -10.57 1.40
C ALA A 179 1.23 -11.69 1.45
N LYS A 180 1.08 -12.37 2.61
CA LYS A 180 0.08 -13.41 2.82
C LYS A 180 -1.35 -12.88 2.66
N LEU A 181 -1.66 -11.75 3.28
CA LEU A 181 -2.98 -11.12 3.26
C LEU A 181 -3.37 -10.61 1.87
N THR A 182 -2.40 -10.34 1.01
CA THR A 182 -2.62 -9.87 -0.37
C THR A 182 -2.47 -10.95 -1.42
N GLY A 183 -2.12 -12.20 -1.03
CA GLY A 183 -1.95 -13.31 -1.96
C GLY A 183 -0.70 -13.20 -2.84
N THR A 184 0.34 -12.50 -2.37
CA THR A 184 1.58 -12.23 -3.11
C THR A 184 2.80 -12.82 -2.40
N ARG A 185 3.97 -12.74 -3.03
CA ARG A 185 5.26 -13.04 -2.40
C ARG A 185 5.96 -11.74 -2.05
N LEU A 186 6.45 -11.59 -0.82
CA LEU A 186 7.33 -10.48 -0.48
C LEU A 186 8.68 -10.67 -1.17
N ARG A 187 9.05 -9.76 -2.05
CA ARG A 187 10.29 -9.82 -2.83
C ARG A 187 11.31 -8.77 -2.42
N PHE A 188 10.81 -7.59 -2.05
CA PHE A 188 11.64 -6.46 -1.65
C PHE A 188 11.03 -5.78 -0.43
N ALA A 189 11.90 -5.30 0.46
CA ALA A 189 11.54 -4.45 1.60
C ALA A 189 12.48 -3.24 1.62
N SER A 190 11.94 -2.02 1.76
CA SER A 190 12.75 -0.81 1.86
C SER A 190 12.62 -0.18 3.24
N VAL A 191 13.76 0.21 3.80
CA VAL A 191 13.92 0.82 5.13
C VAL A 191 14.47 2.24 5.05
N GLY A 192 14.29 2.90 3.92
CA GLY A 192 14.70 4.27 3.68
C GLY A 192 14.72 4.62 2.18
N PRO A 193 15.02 5.87 1.83
CA PRO A 193 14.91 6.38 0.45
C PRO A 193 16.07 5.97 -0.47
N ALA A 194 17.21 5.57 0.08
CA ALA A 194 18.38 5.24 -0.72
C ALA A 194 18.25 3.85 -1.35
N ARG A 195 18.79 3.68 -2.57
CA ARG A 195 18.82 2.39 -3.27
C ARG A 195 19.44 1.27 -2.43
N SER A 196 20.50 1.59 -1.66
CA SER A 196 21.18 0.67 -0.73
C SER A 196 20.30 0.24 0.45
N GLN A 197 19.17 0.90 0.70
CA GLN A 197 18.21 0.58 1.76
C GLN A 197 17.06 -0.31 1.26
N THR A 198 17.13 -0.79 0.02
CA THR A 198 16.22 -1.80 -0.51
C THR A 198 16.82 -3.19 -0.28
N ILE A 199 16.13 -4.00 0.50
CA ILE A 199 16.50 -5.36 0.88
C ILE A 199 15.79 -6.33 -0.08
N THR A 200 16.55 -7.22 -0.73
CA THR A 200 16.02 -8.32 -1.54
C THR A 200 15.84 -9.56 -0.66
N LEU A 201 14.72 -10.29 -0.84
CA LEU A 201 14.38 -11.53 -0.13
C LEU A 201 14.55 -12.74 -1.06
#